data_18a01146399770c6818eb0c06bc975c8
#
_entry.id   18a01146399770c6818eb0c06bc975c8
#
_cell.length_a   1.000
_cell.length_b   1.000
_cell.length_c   1.000
_cell.angle_alpha   90.00
_cell.angle_beta   90.00
_cell.angle_gamma   90.00
#
_symmetry.space_group_name_H-M   'P 1'
#
loop_
_entity.id
_entity.type
_entity.pdbx_description
1 polymer ?
#
loop_
_entity_poly.entity_id
_entity_poly.type
_entity_poly.pdbx_seq_one_letter_code
_entity_poly.pdbx_strand_id
1 'polypeptide(L)'
;MSRFNLTGIGMTSQRTRDRLVQRLQDQGITDPEVLQAMASVPRHIFIDEALAHRAYEDSSLPIGNGQTISQPFTVALMTQTLCNRPRARVLEVGTGSGYQTAVLASHPHVGRIYSVERLAPLVTRAEERLRAMKVHVRLRHADGYLGWPEEGPFDGILVTAAPRQVPPALLEQLAEGGRLVVPVGTDNGQVLKIYDRTADGLEVTSIDQVKFVPLVKGLR
;
A
#
# COMPACT_ATOMS: atom_id res chain seq x y z
N MET A 1 3.18 -7.22 -26.79
CA MET A 1 4.34 -6.77 -25.99
C MET A 1 3.82 -5.86 -24.89
N SER A 2 4.32 -5.98 -23.66
CA SER A 2 3.91 -5.10 -22.55
C SER A 2 4.29 -3.66 -22.87
N ARG A 3 3.35 -2.72 -22.65
CA ARG A 3 3.58 -1.27 -22.78
C ARG A 3 4.64 -0.76 -21.77
N PHE A 4 4.91 -1.52 -20.73
CA PHE A 4 5.79 -1.14 -19.63
C PHE A 4 7.14 -1.85 -19.72
N ASN A 5 8.22 -1.11 -19.52
CA ASN A 5 9.56 -1.67 -19.38
C ASN A 5 9.79 -2.11 -17.92
N LEU A 6 9.55 -3.38 -17.62
CA LEU A 6 9.66 -3.91 -16.26
C LEU A 6 11.12 -4.01 -15.79
N THR A 7 12.06 -4.16 -16.69
CA THR A 7 13.49 -4.34 -16.36
C THR A 7 14.13 -3.02 -15.93
N GLY A 8 13.78 -1.93 -16.63
CA GLY A 8 14.38 -0.61 -16.44
C GLY A 8 15.82 -0.52 -16.95
N ILE A 9 16.29 0.69 -17.17
CA ILE A 9 17.66 1.03 -17.55
C ILE A 9 18.12 2.28 -16.80
N GLY A 10 19.43 2.48 -16.63
CA GLY A 10 19.96 3.66 -15.98
C GLY A 10 19.41 3.85 -14.55
N MET A 11 18.75 4.96 -14.29
CA MET A 11 18.15 5.32 -12.99
C MET A 11 16.99 4.41 -12.56
N THR A 12 16.46 3.56 -13.46
CA THR A 12 15.41 2.59 -13.17
C THR A 12 15.93 1.14 -13.15
N SER A 13 17.23 0.93 -13.28
CA SER A 13 17.90 -0.37 -13.34
C SER A 13 17.81 -1.15 -12.02
N GLN A 14 18.12 -2.46 -12.10
CA GLN A 14 18.22 -3.31 -10.92
C GLN A 14 19.19 -2.76 -9.87
N ARG A 15 20.36 -2.28 -10.30
CA ARG A 15 21.35 -1.68 -9.39
C ARG A 15 20.80 -0.51 -8.57
N THR A 16 19.89 0.28 -9.16
CA THR A 16 19.25 1.39 -8.43
C THR A 16 18.22 0.87 -7.42
N ARG A 17 17.52 -0.22 -7.74
CA ARG A 17 16.63 -0.92 -6.80
C ARG A 17 17.41 -1.53 -5.63
N ASP A 18 18.55 -2.16 -5.90
CA ASP A 18 19.40 -2.75 -4.86
C ASP A 18 19.90 -1.68 -3.87
N ARG A 19 20.24 -0.48 -4.37
CA ARG A 19 20.59 0.66 -3.52
C ARG A 19 19.41 1.16 -2.68
N LEU A 20 18.18 1.12 -3.22
CA LEU A 20 16.99 1.42 -2.44
C LEU A 20 16.83 0.41 -1.31
N VAL A 21 16.93 -0.90 -1.60
CA VAL A 21 16.82 -1.97 -0.61
C VAL A 21 17.83 -1.79 0.51
N GLN A 22 19.10 -1.49 0.18
CA GLN A 22 20.13 -1.23 1.20
C GLN A 22 19.73 -0.05 2.11
N ARG A 23 19.22 1.05 1.56
CA ARG A 23 18.75 2.17 2.38
C ARG A 23 17.58 1.79 3.28
N LEU A 24 16.64 0.98 2.81
CA LEU A 24 15.53 0.50 3.63
C LEU A 24 16.03 -0.33 4.82
N GLN A 25 17.03 -1.19 4.60
CA GLN A 25 17.69 -1.93 5.68
C GLN A 25 18.36 -0.99 6.69
N ASP A 26 19.11 -0.01 6.20
CA ASP A 26 19.79 0.98 7.05
C ASP A 26 18.79 1.83 7.87
N GLN A 27 17.55 2.00 7.35
CA GLN A 27 16.44 2.69 8.02
C GLN A 27 15.63 1.79 8.98
N GLY A 28 15.97 0.49 9.09
CA GLY A 28 15.34 -0.42 10.06
C GLY A 28 14.27 -1.34 9.47
N ILE A 29 14.16 -1.49 8.15
CA ILE A 29 13.36 -2.56 7.56
C ILE A 29 14.15 -3.87 7.68
N THR A 30 13.63 -4.82 8.46
CA THR A 30 14.32 -6.07 8.81
C THR A 30 13.71 -7.31 8.18
N ASP A 31 12.49 -7.23 7.68
CA ASP A 31 11.81 -8.35 7.04
C ASP A 31 12.40 -8.63 5.63
N PRO A 32 13.07 -9.78 5.43
CA PRO A 32 13.71 -10.11 4.16
C PRO A 32 12.72 -10.25 3.00
N GLU A 33 11.48 -10.70 3.27
CA GLU A 33 10.45 -10.86 2.26
C GLU A 33 9.93 -9.49 1.78
N VAL A 34 9.82 -8.52 2.68
CA VAL A 34 9.52 -7.13 2.32
C VAL A 34 10.63 -6.55 1.46
N LEU A 35 11.88 -6.72 1.85
CA LEU A 35 13.04 -6.23 1.08
C LEU A 35 13.09 -6.88 -0.31
N GLN A 36 12.80 -8.18 -0.41
CA GLN A 36 12.70 -8.90 -1.67
C GLN A 36 11.56 -8.37 -2.55
N ALA A 37 10.37 -8.12 -1.96
CA ALA A 37 9.24 -7.52 -2.67
C ALA A 37 9.60 -6.13 -3.21
N MET A 38 10.23 -5.28 -2.40
CA MET A 38 10.70 -3.94 -2.80
C MET A 38 11.76 -3.99 -3.90
N ALA A 39 12.63 -5.00 -3.93
CA ALA A 39 13.61 -5.23 -4.97
C ALA A 39 12.98 -5.69 -6.30
N SER A 40 11.95 -6.54 -6.23
CA SER A 40 11.34 -7.18 -7.39
C SER A 40 10.31 -6.29 -8.10
N VAL A 41 9.54 -5.48 -7.34
CA VAL A 41 8.48 -4.64 -7.91
C VAL A 41 9.05 -3.37 -8.56
N PRO A 42 8.91 -3.20 -9.90
CA PRO A 42 9.49 -2.07 -10.62
C PRO A 42 8.69 -0.78 -10.36
N ARG A 43 9.02 -0.06 -9.30
CA ARG A 43 8.29 1.15 -8.86
C ARG A 43 8.12 2.19 -9.97
N HIS A 44 9.09 2.31 -10.89
CA HIS A 44 9.08 3.28 -11.98
C HIS A 44 7.90 3.14 -12.95
N ILE A 45 7.28 1.96 -13.07
CA ILE A 45 6.10 1.80 -13.93
C ILE A 45 4.81 2.33 -13.28
N PHE A 46 4.82 2.61 -11.98
CA PHE A 46 3.67 3.10 -11.22
C PHE A 46 3.58 4.62 -11.12
N ILE A 47 4.50 5.33 -11.75
CA ILE A 47 4.56 6.79 -11.80
C ILE A 47 4.53 7.28 -13.25
N ASP A 48 4.45 8.61 -13.44
CA ASP A 48 4.58 9.21 -14.76
C ASP A 48 6.00 9.02 -15.31
N GLU A 49 6.14 8.79 -16.62
CA GLU A 49 7.43 8.56 -17.29
C GLU A 49 8.40 9.73 -17.07
N ALA A 50 7.88 10.96 -17.04
CA ALA A 50 8.69 12.15 -16.79
C ALA A 50 9.37 12.13 -15.41
N LEU A 51 8.82 11.40 -14.44
CA LEU A 51 9.33 11.25 -13.08
C LEU A 51 10.06 9.92 -12.86
N ALA A 52 10.16 9.04 -13.86
CA ALA A 52 10.72 7.70 -13.73
C ALA A 52 12.15 7.70 -13.16
N HIS A 53 12.96 8.73 -13.49
CA HIS A 53 14.32 8.88 -12.97
C HIS A 53 14.39 9.09 -11.45
N ARG A 54 13.28 9.53 -10.81
CA ARG A 54 13.14 9.74 -9.37
C ARG A 54 12.47 8.58 -8.64
N ALA A 55 12.04 7.54 -9.37
CA ALA A 55 11.22 6.44 -8.84
C ALA A 55 11.80 5.78 -7.59
N TYR A 56 13.13 5.75 -7.48
CA TYR A 56 13.84 5.07 -6.39
C TYR A 56 14.47 6.03 -5.37
N GLU A 57 14.11 7.32 -5.41
CA GLU A 57 14.32 8.23 -4.30
C GLU A 57 13.38 7.84 -3.14
N ASP A 58 13.82 8.02 -1.88
CA ASP A 58 12.95 7.81 -0.73
C ASP A 58 12.05 9.02 -0.48
N SER A 59 11.20 9.29 -1.44
CA SER A 59 10.25 10.41 -1.45
C SER A 59 8.91 9.99 -2.05
N SER A 60 7.84 10.69 -1.65
CA SER A 60 6.54 10.59 -2.32
C SER A 60 6.57 11.37 -3.64
N LEU A 61 5.91 10.84 -4.67
CA LEU A 61 5.84 11.46 -6.00
C LEU A 61 4.38 11.59 -6.45
N PRO A 62 4.02 12.63 -7.23
CA PRO A 62 2.66 12.79 -7.73
C PRO A 62 2.33 11.70 -8.75
N ILE A 63 1.07 11.23 -8.72
CA ILE A 63 0.49 10.27 -9.67
C ILE A 63 -0.72 10.83 -10.41
N GLY A 64 -0.94 12.13 -10.30
CA GLY A 64 -2.11 12.84 -10.84
C GLY A 64 -3.31 12.81 -9.89
N ASN A 65 -4.37 13.52 -10.28
CA ASN A 65 -5.61 13.64 -9.49
C ASN A 65 -5.42 14.13 -8.04
N GLY A 66 -4.34 14.89 -7.77
CA GLY A 66 -4.01 15.35 -6.42
C GLY A 66 -3.52 14.22 -5.47
N GLN A 67 -3.14 13.07 -6.02
CA GLN A 67 -2.68 11.90 -5.25
C GLN A 67 -1.18 11.66 -5.45
N THR A 68 -0.59 10.90 -4.53
CA THR A 68 0.83 10.55 -4.55
C THR A 68 1.04 9.04 -4.39
N ILE A 69 2.12 8.53 -4.95
CA ILE A 69 2.70 7.24 -4.52
C ILE A 69 3.51 7.50 -3.25
N SER A 70 3.28 6.72 -2.20
CA SER A 70 3.99 6.87 -0.92
C SER A 70 5.48 6.63 -1.08
N GLN A 71 6.32 7.26 -0.23
CA GLN A 71 7.76 7.02 -0.23
C GLN A 71 8.07 5.53 0.03
N PRO A 72 9.15 4.99 -0.53
CA PRO A 72 9.52 3.58 -0.39
C PRO A 72 9.61 3.10 1.06
N PHE A 73 10.22 3.87 1.94
CA PHE A 73 10.31 3.50 3.37
C PHE A 73 8.93 3.29 4.00
N THR A 74 7.97 4.19 3.75
CA THR A 74 6.61 4.07 4.29
C THR A 74 5.90 2.82 3.74
N VAL A 75 6.06 2.51 2.45
CA VAL A 75 5.51 1.28 1.84
C VAL A 75 6.09 0.04 2.49
N ALA A 76 7.40 -0.02 2.67
CA ALA A 76 8.08 -1.14 3.31
C ALA A 76 7.67 -1.30 4.78
N LEU A 77 7.65 -0.21 5.55
CA LEU A 77 7.25 -0.20 6.95
C LEU A 77 5.82 -0.70 7.14
N MET A 78 4.88 -0.21 6.33
CA MET A 78 3.47 -0.65 6.41
C MET A 78 3.31 -2.12 6.02
N THR A 79 4.05 -2.58 5.00
CA THR A 79 4.05 -3.98 4.58
C THR A 79 4.62 -4.88 5.67
N GLN A 80 5.80 -4.57 6.22
CA GLN A 80 6.41 -5.31 7.32
C GLN A 80 5.48 -5.38 8.55
N THR A 81 4.84 -4.25 8.87
CA THR A 81 3.92 -4.16 9.99
C THR A 81 2.69 -5.05 9.80
N LEU A 82 2.10 -5.07 8.59
CA LEU A 82 0.92 -5.89 8.30
C LEU A 82 1.28 -7.37 8.23
N CYS A 83 2.40 -7.71 7.57
CA CYS A 83 2.80 -9.07 7.21
C CYS A 83 3.61 -9.80 8.27
N ASN A 84 3.62 -9.32 9.53
CA ASN A 84 4.31 -9.98 10.65
C ASN A 84 3.88 -11.45 10.89
N ARG A 85 2.81 -11.89 10.25
CA ARG A 85 2.29 -13.26 10.15
C ARG A 85 1.47 -13.42 8.88
N PRO A 86 1.14 -14.66 8.44
CA PRO A 86 0.31 -14.90 7.26
C PRO A 86 -1.06 -14.21 7.34
N ARG A 87 -1.48 -13.62 6.20
CA ARG A 87 -2.74 -12.91 5.99
C ARG A 87 -3.43 -13.51 4.76
N ALA A 88 -4.40 -14.38 4.97
CA ALA A 88 -5.07 -15.07 3.87
C ALA A 88 -5.92 -14.12 3.01
N ARG A 89 -6.54 -13.10 3.65
CA ARG A 89 -7.40 -12.10 3.00
C ARG A 89 -6.98 -10.71 3.44
N VAL A 90 -6.52 -9.89 2.49
CA VAL A 90 -6.07 -8.52 2.75
C VAL A 90 -6.94 -7.53 2.01
N LEU A 91 -7.46 -6.51 2.72
CA LEU A 91 -8.08 -5.34 2.13
C LEU A 91 -7.08 -4.18 2.09
N GLU A 92 -6.86 -3.62 0.93
CA GLU A 92 -6.18 -2.36 0.74
C GLU A 92 -7.22 -1.26 0.48
N VAL A 93 -7.12 -0.15 1.21
CA VAL A 93 -7.95 1.05 1.02
C VAL A 93 -7.08 2.16 0.45
N GLY A 94 -7.33 2.53 -0.81
CA GLY A 94 -6.54 3.50 -1.57
C GLY A 94 -5.52 2.81 -2.48
N THR A 95 -5.98 2.18 -3.56
CA THR A 95 -5.11 1.53 -4.56
C THR A 95 -4.10 2.51 -5.17
N GLY A 96 -4.53 3.73 -5.44
CA GLY A 96 -3.71 4.79 -6.01
C GLY A 96 -3.08 4.37 -7.33
N SER A 97 -1.75 4.28 -7.35
CA SER A 97 -0.99 3.82 -8.51
C SER A 97 -1.01 2.30 -8.72
N GLY A 98 -1.34 1.51 -7.67
CA GLY A 98 -1.21 0.05 -7.61
C GLY A 98 0.15 -0.44 -7.09
N TYR A 99 1.06 0.46 -6.69
CA TYR A 99 2.39 0.05 -6.23
C TYR A 99 2.36 -0.73 -4.91
N GLN A 100 1.65 -0.21 -3.89
CA GLN A 100 1.48 -0.91 -2.62
C GLN A 100 0.79 -2.27 -2.82
N THR A 101 -0.22 -2.32 -3.71
CA THR A 101 -0.90 -3.57 -4.11
C THR A 101 0.10 -4.59 -4.66
N ALA A 102 0.99 -4.16 -5.57
CA ALA A 102 2.00 -5.04 -6.17
C ALA A 102 3.05 -5.52 -5.14
N VAL A 103 3.45 -4.67 -4.21
CA VAL A 103 4.36 -5.05 -3.10
C VAL A 103 3.70 -6.08 -2.19
N LEU A 104 2.44 -5.87 -1.79
CA LEU A 104 1.67 -6.85 -1.01
C LEU A 104 1.56 -8.19 -1.74
N ALA A 105 1.24 -8.17 -3.05
CA ALA A 105 1.09 -9.38 -3.86
C ALA A 105 2.41 -10.15 -4.04
N SER A 106 3.55 -9.51 -3.84
CA SER A 106 4.88 -10.11 -3.92
C SER A 106 5.34 -10.71 -2.58
N HIS A 107 4.59 -10.49 -1.49
CA HIS A 107 4.94 -10.96 -0.16
C HIS A 107 4.31 -12.35 0.11
N PRO A 108 5.09 -13.38 0.51
CA PRO A 108 4.58 -14.75 0.65
C PRO A 108 3.51 -14.93 1.74
N HIS A 109 3.48 -14.06 2.73
CA HIS A 109 2.45 -14.07 3.78
C HIS A 109 1.10 -13.48 3.34
N VAL A 110 0.99 -12.93 2.13
CA VAL A 110 -0.25 -12.34 1.62
C VAL A 110 -0.94 -13.29 0.66
N GLY A 111 -2.18 -13.64 0.98
CA GLY A 111 -3.03 -14.47 0.14
C GLY A 111 -3.81 -13.66 -0.88
N ARG A 112 -5.14 -13.60 -0.74
CA ARG A 112 -6.01 -12.85 -1.65
C ARG A 112 -6.03 -11.37 -1.29
N ILE A 113 -5.83 -10.51 -2.30
CA ILE A 113 -5.88 -9.05 -2.14
C ILE A 113 -7.17 -8.52 -2.74
N TYR A 114 -7.84 -7.69 -1.95
CA TYR A 114 -8.97 -6.85 -2.31
C TYR A 114 -8.51 -5.42 -2.19
N SER A 115 -8.75 -4.58 -3.19
CA SER A 115 -8.31 -3.20 -3.14
C SER A 115 -9.43 -2.27 -3.61
N VAL A 116 -9.64 -1.18 -2.89
CA VAL A 116 -10.67 -0.19 -3.21
C VAL A 116 -10.03 1.17 -3.50
N GLU A 117 -10.53 1.83 -4.54
CA GLU A 117 -10.09 3.16 -4.94
C GLU A 117 -11.32 4.02 -5.31
N ARG A 118 -11.35 5.27 -4.80
CA ARG A 118 -12.47 6.19 -5.02
C ARG A 118 -12.40 6.98 -6.33
N LEU A 119 -11.23 7.03 -6.96
CA LEU A 119 -10.97 7.80 -8.18
C LEU A 119 -10.93 6.86 -9.39
N ALA A 120 -11.99 6.86 -10.21
CA ALA A 120 -12.11 5.98 -11.38
C ALA A 120 -10.89 6.02 -12.32
N PRO A 121 -10.26 7.18 -12.61
CA PRO A 121 -9.06 7.21 -13.46
C PRO A 121 -7.85 6.48 -12.85
N LEU A 122 -7.76 6.39 -11.51
CA LEU A 122 -6.69 5.64 -10.84
C LEU A 122 -6.97 4.14 -10.89
N VAL A 123 -8.23 3.72 -10.72
CA VAL A 123 -8.63 2.30 -10.90
C VAL A 123 -8.15 1.78 -12.24
N THR A 124 -8.52 2.44 -13.34
CA THR A 124 -8.14 2.02 -14.69
C THR A 124 -6.63 1.90 -14.87
N ARG A 125 -5.88 2.92 -14.41
CA ARG A 125 -4.41 2.91 -14.53
C ARG A 125 -3.75 1.85 -13.66
N ALA A 126 -4.27 1.60 -12.47
CA ALA A 126 -3.76 0.55 -11.58
C ALA A 126 -4.02 -0.83 -12.19
N GLU A 127 -5.22 -1.09 -12.72
CA GLU A 127 -5.54 -2.36 -13.40
C GLU A 127 -4.58 -2.68 -14.56
N GLU A 128 -4.28 -1.69 -15.41
CA GLU A 128 -3.34 -1.86 -16.53
C GLU A 128 -1.96 -2.28 -16.06
N ARG A 129 -1.44 -1.62 -15.01
CA ARG A 129 -0.10 -1.86 -14.45
C ARG A 129 -0.02 -3.21 -13.75
N LEU A 130 -1.00 -3.52 -12.90
CA LEU A 130 -1.08 -4.79 -12.17
C LEU A 130 -1.22 -5.98 -13.12
N ARG A 131 -2.05 -5.84 -14.18
CA ARG A 131 -2.18 -6.84 -15.25
C ARG A 131 -0.87 -7.05 -16.00
N ALA A 132 -0.13 -5.97 -16.33
CA ALA A 132 1.17 -6.08 -16.98
C ALA A 132 2.21 -6.85 -16.15
N MET A 133 2.10 -6.78 -14.82
CA MET A 133 2.92 -7.52 -13.86
C MET A 133 2.36 -8.90 -13.52
N LYS A 134 1.21 -9.29 -14.07
CA LYS A 134 0.50 -10.54 -13.74
C LYS A 134 0.13 -10.63 -12.25
N VAL A 135 -0.12 -9.49 -11.61
CA VAL A 135 -0.61 -9.42 -10.24
C VAL A 135 -2.11 -9.72 -10.22
N HIS A 136 -2.50 -10.69 -9.40
CA HIS A 136 -3.90 -11.05 -9.19
C HIS A 136 -4.46 -10.30 -7.98
N VAL A 137 -5.38 -9.37 -8.23
CA VAL A 137 -6.07 -8.57 -7.23
C VAL A 137 -7.54 -8.40 -7.63
N ARG A 138 -8.43 -8.36 -6.65
CA ARG A 138 -9.80 -7.89 -6.87
C ARG A 138 -9.83 -6.39 -6.60
N LEU A 139 -9.94 -5.61 -7.66
CA LEU A 139 -9.96 -4.15 -7.61
C LEU A 139 -11.38 -3.64 -7.82
N ARG A 140 -11.79 -2.66 -7.01
CA ARG A 140 -13.14 -2.07 -7.06
C ARG A 140 -13.08 -0.55 -6.99
N HIS A 141 -13.82 0.14 -7.87
CA HIS A 141 -14.13 1.55 -7.72
C HIS A 141 -15.15 1.70 -6.59
N ALA A 142 -14.69 2.09 -5.39
CA ALA A 142 -15.53 2.16 -4.18
C ALA A 142 -15.05 3.21 -3.19
N ASP A 143 -15.94 3.62 -2.27
CA ASP A 143 -15.62 4.49 -1.14
C ASP A 143 -14.85 3.72 -0.07
N GLY A 144 -13.60 4.12 0.16
CA GLY A 144 -12.73 3.49 1.15
C GLY A 144 -13.21 3.57 2.59
N TYR A 145 -14.10 4.52 2.92
CA TYR A 145 -14.73 4.59 4.24
C TYR A 145 -15.63 3.38 4.54
N LEU A 146 -16.16 2.76 3.50
CA LEU A 146 -17.07 1.61 3.62
C LEU A 146 -16.31 0.27 3.58
N GLY A 147 -15.05 0.26 3.17
CA GLY A 147 -14.31 -0.97 2.94
C GLY A 147 -14.93 -1.84 1.84
N TRP A 148 -14.98 -3.14 2.10
CA TRP A 148 -15.60 -4.14 1.20
C TRP A 148 -16.31 -5.24 2.01
N PRO A 149 -17.46 -4.93 2.64
CA PRO A 149 -18.09 -5.84 3.61
C PRO A 149 -18.48 -7.20 3.03
N GLU A 150 -18.86 -7.26 1.72
CA GLU A 150 -19.25 -8.52 1.07
C GLU A 150 -18.10 -9.53 0.94
N GLU A 151 -16.87 -9.06 1.06
CA GLU A 151 -15.65 -9.90 0.99
C GLU A 151 -14.95 -10.06 2.34
N GLY A 152 -15.45 -9.40 3.38
CA GLY A 152 -14.95 -9.58 4.75
C GLY A 152 -15.35 -10.93 5.38
N PRO A 153 -14.84 -11.23 6.58
CA PRO A 153 -13.82 -10.46 7.29
C PRO A 153 -12.42 -10.61 6.69
N PHE A 154 -11.52 -9.64 7.00
CA PHE A 154 -10.15 -9.60 6.52
C PHE A 154 -9.14 -9.87 7.63
N ASP A 155 -8.12 -10.67 7.35
CA ASP A 155 -7.00 -10.94 8.28
C ASP A 155 -6.05 -9.72 8.37
N GLY A 156 -5.99 -8.94 7.30
CA GLY A 156 -5.22 -7.71 7.21
C GLY A 156 -5.99 -6.61 6.51
N ILE A 157 -5.92 -5.40 7.04
CA ILE A 157 -6.43 -4.20 6.36
C ILE A 157 -5.29 -3.17 6.34
N LEU A 158 -4.98 -2.62 5.17
CA LEU A 158 -3.96 -1.60 4.98
C LEU A 158 -4.58 -0.37 4.34
N VAL A 159 -4.48 0.78 5.02
CA VAL A 159 -5.07 2.04 4.55
C VAL A 159 -3.96 3.00 4.12
N THR A 160 -3.99 3.43 2.87
CA THR A 160 -2.95 4.28 2.24
C THR A 160 -3.36 5.75 2.11
N ALA A 161 -4.36 6.17 2.86
CA ALA A 161 -4.80 7.56 3.00
C ALA A 161 -5.18 7.81 4.47
N ALA A 162 -5.01 9.04 4.95
CA ALA A 162 -5.20 9.36 6.37
C ALA A 162 -6.64 9.82 6.69
N PRO A 163 -7.45 9.02 7.38
CA PRO A 163 -8.68 9.50 8.01
C PRO A 163 -8.34 10.32 9.27
N ARG A 164 -9.21 11.26 9.62
CA ARG A 164 -9.14 11.94 10.93
C ARG A 164 -9.35 10.97 12.09
N GLN A 165 -10.25 10.01 11.89
CA GLN A 165 -10.56 8.89 12.79
C GLN A 165 -10.77 7.65 11.94
N VAL A 166 -10.38 6.49 12.44
CA VAL A 166 -10.55 5.22 11.72
C VAL A 166 -12.05 4.98 11.46
N PRO A 167 -12.44 4.71 10.20
CA PRO A 167 -13.83 4.38 9.88
C PRO A 167 -14.28 3.12 10.64
N PRO A 168 -15.40 3.16 11.38
CA PRO A 168 -15.90 1.98 12.12
C PRO A 168 -16.09 0.76 11.23
N ALA A 169 -16.57 0.96 10.00
CA ALA A 169 -16.75 -0.12 9.02
C ALA A 169 -15.48 -0.92 8.71
N LEU A 170 -14.30 -0.30 8.78
CA LEU A 170 -13.02 -1.02 8.59
C LEU A 170 -12.68 -1.88 9.81
N LEU A 171 -12.97 -1.37 11.00
CA LEU A 171 -12.78 -2.14 12.23
C LEU A 171 -13.74 -3.33 12.29
N GLU A 172 -14.99 -3.16 11.91
CA GLU A 172 -16.02 -4.22 11.87
C GLU A 172 -15.64 -5.34 10.89
N GLN A 173 -14.96 -5.01 9.78
CA GLN A 173 -14.51 -5.97 8.78
C GLN A 173 -13.18 -6.67 9.14
N LEU A 174 -12.54 -6.32 10.26
CA LEU A 174 -11.32 -6.97 10.71
C LEU A 174 -11.64 -8.31 11.36
N ALA A 175 -11.02 -9.39 10.91
CA ALA A 175 -11.17 -10.73 11.48
C ALA A 175 -10.62 -10.79 12.92
N GLU A 176 -11.08 -11.75 13.72
CA GLU A 176 -10.40 -12.07 14.98
C GLU A 176 -8.95 -12.48 14.70
N GLY A 177 -8.03 -11.94 15.50
CA GLY A 177 -6.61 -12.03 15.21
C GLY A 177 -6.16 -11.18 14.00
N GLY A 178 -7.03 -10.42 13.35
CA GLY A 178 -6.69 -9.54 12.23
C GLY A 178 -5.96 -8.29 12.68
N ARG A 179 -5.27 -7.65 11.73
CA ARG A 179 -4.52 -6.41 11.92
C ARG A 179 -4.91 -5.35 10.90
N LEU A 180 -5.22 -4.16 11.37
CA LEU A 180 -5.39 -2.95 10.55
C LEU A 180 -4.17 -2.04 10.74
N VAL A 181 -3.55 -1.61 9.64
CA VAL A 181 -2.47 -0.61 9.60
C VAL A 181 -3.00 0.63 8.90
N VAL A 182 -3.00 1.77 9.60
CA VAL A 182 -3.65 2.99 9.11
C VAL A 182 -2.95 4.25 9.61
N PRO A 183 -2.66 5.24 8.74
CA PRO A 183 -2.27 6.59 9.17
C PRO A 183 -3.49 7.32 9.72
N VAL A 184 -3.41 7.91 10.90
CA VAL A 184 -4.53 8.63 11.52
C VAL A 184 -4.11 10.05 11.85
N GLY A 185 -4.90 11.03 11.43
CA GLY A 185 -4.63 12.43 11.72
C GLY A 185 -5.07 13.38 10.63
N THR A 186 -4.49 14.58 10.65
CA THR A 186 -4.76 15.67 9.71
C THR A 186 -3.44 16.22 9.17
N ASP A 187 -3.49 17.27 8.34
CA ASP A 187 -2.28 17.96 7.85
C ASP A 187 -1.38 18.51 8.98
N ASN A 188 -1.93 18.68 10.19
CA ASN A 188 -1.17 19.13 11.37
C ASN A 188 -0.37 18.01 12.07
N GLY A 189 -0.54 16.78 11.65
CA GLY A 189 0.16 15.60 12.17
C GLY A 189 -0.64 14.34 11.94
N GLN A 190 0.06 13.30 11.50
CA GLN A 190 -0.49 11.97 11.28
C GLN A 190 0.42 10.94 11.93
N VAL A 191 -0.17 9.95 12.59
CA VAL A 191 0.55 8.85 13.23
C VAL A 191 0.10 7.55 12.58
N LEU A 192 1.06 6.72 12.18
CA LEU A 192 0.80 5.35 11.74
C LEU A 192 0.41 4.51 12.95
N LYS A 193 -0.80 3.95 12.91
CA LYS A 193 -1.36 3.13 13.98
C LYS A 193 -1.63 1.70 13.52
N ILE A 194 -1.50 0.79 14.46
CA ILE A 194 -1.94 -0.60 14.35
C ILE A 194 -3.18 -0.77 15.22
N TYR A 195 -4.17 -1.48 14.70
CA TYR A 195 -5.30 -2.00 15.46
C TYR A 195 -5.28 -3.52 15.30
N ASP A 196 -5.01 -4.23 16.39
CA ASP A 196 -5.09 -5.68 16.44
C ASP A 196 -6.42 -6.09 17.09
N ARG A 197 -7.20 -6.92 16.40
CA ARG A 197 -8.41 -7.50 16.97
C ARG A 197 -8.04 -8.75 17.74
N THR A 198 -8.24 -8.70 19.04
CA THR A 198 -8.05 -9.83 19.97
C THR A 198 -9.40 -10.36 20.46
N ALA A 199 -9.40 -11.46 21.19
CA ALA A 199 -10.60 -11.97 21.85
C ALA A 199 -11.19 -10.98 22.88
N ASP A 200 -10.33 -10.14 23.48
CA ASP A 200 -10.71 -9.17 24.50
C ASP A 200 -11.08 -7.79 23.91
N GLY A 201 -10.94 -7.60 22.60
CA GLY A 201 -11.29 -6.35 21.91
C GLY A 201 -10.24 -5.85 20.93
N LEU A 202 -10.08 -4.54 20.84
CA LEU A 202 -9.11 -3.89 19.95
C LEU A 202 -7.92 -3.34 20.76
N GLU A 203 -6.73 -3.82 20.46
CA GLU A 203 -5.48 -3.24 20.95
C GLU A 203 -4.94 -2.23 19.94
N VAL A 204 -4.47 -1.08 20.43
CA VAL A 204 -3.99 0.01 19.56
C VAL A 204 -2.56 0.37 19.90
N THR A 205 -1.69 0.33 18.87
CA THR A 205 -0.29 0.72 18.97
C THR A 205 0.03 1.83 17.99
N SER A 206 0.83 2.81 18.43
CA SER A 206 1.37 3.87 17.54
C SER A 206 2.80 3.52 17.16
N ILE A 207 3.15 3.71 15.88
CA ILE A 207 4.47 3.34 15.36
C ILE A 207 5.34 4.56 15.09
N ASP A 208 4.90 5.45 14.16
CA ASP A 208 5.74 6.53 13.65
C ASP A 208 4.89 7.70 13.13
N GLN A 209 5.52 8.85 12.99
CA GLN A 209 4.95 10.00 12.29
C GLN A 209 5.00 9.75 10.77
N VAL A 210 3.89 10.03 10.09
CA VAL A 210 3.77 9.81 8.64
C VAL A 210 3.06 10.96 7.97
N LYS A 211 3.11 10.98 6.62
CA LYS A 211 2.40 11.97 5.82
C LYS A 211 1.70 11.30 4.65
N PHE A 212 0.38 11.33 4.66
CA PHE A 212 -0.50 10.80 3.62
C PHE A 212 -1.48 11.85 3.14
N VAL A 213 -2.02 11.65 1.95
CA VAL A 213 -3.22 12.35 1.48
C VAL A 213 -4.41 12.01 2.38
N PRO A 214 -5.38 12.91 2.56
CA PRO A 214 -6.55 12.62 3.39
C PRO A 214 -7.41 11.51 2.80
N LEU A 215 -7.94 10.63 3.66
CA LEU A 215 -9.03 9.73 3.27
C LEU A 215 -10.30 10.57 3.10
N VAL A 216 -10.94 10.51 1.94
CA VAL A 216 -12.11 11.31 1.58
C VAL A 216 -13.28 10.40 1.23
N LYS A 217 -14.47 10.73 1.73
CA LYS A 217 -15.73 10.00 1.46
C LYS A 217 -16.20 10.19 0.02
N GLY A 218 -16.95 9.21 -0.45
CA GLY A 218 -17.65 9.24 -1.73
C GLY A 218 -16.75 8.92 -2.93
N LEU A 219 -17.37 8.72 -4.08
CA LEU A 219 -16.72 8.41 -5.36
C LEU A 219 -16.44 9.66 -6.18
N ARG A 220 -15.46 9.57 -7.06
CA ARG A 220 -15.14 10.61 -8.03
C ARG A 220 -14.58 10.02 -9.33
#